data_f314777fdb87beb2456bf002b340e536
#
_entry.id   f314777fdb87beb2456bf002b340e536
#
_cell.length_a   1.000
_cell.length_b   1.000
_cell.length_c   1.000
_cell.angle_alpha   90.00
_cell.angle_beta   90.00
_cell.angle_gamma   90.00
#
_symmetry.space_group_name_H-M   'P 1'
#
loop_
_entity.id
_entity.type
_entity.pdbx_description
1 polymer ?
#
loop_
_entity_poly.entity_id
_entity_poly.type
_entity_poly.pdbx_seq_one_letter_code
_entity_poly.pdbx_strand_id
1 'polypeptide(L)'
;RKRNQGRVRALGELRAERASQINRQSTAAMAFDSGQKSGAKVIEAKNLDLAFGSLEILKDFSLTVQRKDRVAIVGPNGVGKTTLIKTLLGEQAPDSGSVKLGTNLQIAVFDQSRSKLDLNLSLWEALTSDPTMAVSGSSDQIMVRGTPKHVVGYLKEFLFADEQMRAPVRSLSGGEKARLLLARLMAQESNLLILDEPTNDLDIETLDLLQDVLGDYDGTVLLVSHDRDFLDRVATTTIALEEGGKATVYAGGWSDYQTQKPNIEQAITAKQAAKQKTNKSKADAVVQPAISFTEKYRLEALPAEIEQIESEISQLEDFLGQPNMFTDHLIKFQKA
;
A
#
# COMPACT_ATOMS: atom_id res chain seq x y z
N ARG A 1 22.53 -12.74 25.99
CA ARG A 1 22.19 -13.06 24.58
C ARG A 1 21.51 -14.44 24.41
N LYS A 2 21.66 -15.42 25.32
CA LYS A 2 21.03 -16.77 25.21
C LYS A 2 19.50 -16.79 25.50
N ARG A 3 18.94 -15.83 26.23
CA ARG A 3 17.51 -15.84 26.65
C ARG A 3 16.51 -15.54 25.52
N ASN A 4 16.93 -14.84 24.46
CA ASN A 4 16.06 -14.51 23.33
C ASN A 4 15.99 -15.63 22.27
N GLN A 5 17.02 -16.46 22.13
CA GLN A 5 17.02 -17.57 21.16
C GLN A 5 16.00 -18.67 21.51
N GLY A 6 15.74 -18.92 22.79
CA GLY A 6 14.71 -19.86 23.22
C GLY A 6 13.28 -19.39 22.89
N ARG A 7 13.01 -18.09 23.02
CA ARG A 7 11.70 -17.51 22.67
C ARG A 7 11.45 -17.50 21.17
N VAL A 8 12.47 -17.21 20.36
CA VAL A 8 12.39 -17.25 18.89
C VAL A 8 12.18 -18.68 18.39
N ARG A 9 12.83 -19.69 19.00
CA ARG A 9 12.58 -21.11 18.69
C ARG A 9 11.17 -21.54 19.07
N ALA A 10 10.71 -21.22 20.29
CA ALA A 10 9.34 -21.54 20.73
C ALA A 10 8.27 -20.88 19.85
N LEU A 11 8.49 -19.65 19.36
CA LEU A 11 7.63 -18.97 18.40
C LEU A 11 7.66 -19.66 17.03
N GLY A 12 8.81 -20.15 16.59
CA GLY A 12 8.95 -20.93 15.36
C GLY A 12 8.24 -22.29 15.44
N GLU A 13 8.33 -22.98 16.58
CA GLU A 13 7.65 -24.26 16.83
C GLU A 13 6.12 -24.09 16.92
N LEU A 14 5.63 -23.05 17.61
CA LEU A 14 4.19 -22.69 17.65
C LEU A 14 3.64 -22.30 16.27
N ARG A 15 4.42 -21.62 15.44
CA ARG A 15 4.05 -21.31 14.06
C ARG A 15 4.00 -22.54 13.17
N ALA A 16 4.95 -23.45 13.33
CA ALA A 16 4.99 -24.74 12.61
C ALA A 16 3.84 -25.67 13.05
N GLU A 17 3.50 -25.70 14.35
CA GLU A 17 2.35 -26.45 14.87
C GLU A 17 1.03 -25.86 14.37
N ARG A 18 0.85 -24.53 14.38
CA ARG A 18 -0.33 -23.88 13.79
C ARG A 18 -0.43 -24.11 12.29
N ALA A 19 0.66 -24.00 11.53
CA ALA A 19 0.68 -24.31 10.10
C ALA A 19 0.28 -25.75 9.82
N SER A 20 0.68 -26.72 10.68
CA SER A 20 0.29 -28.12 10.54
C SER A 20 -1.17 -28.40 10.96
N GLN A 21 -1.75 -27.59 11.87
CA GLN A 21 -3.16 -27.68 12.25
C GLN A 21 -4.08 -27.07 11.17
N ILE A 22 -3.68 -25.96 10.57
CA ILE A 22 -4.40 -25.31 9.45
C ILE A 22 -4.40 -26.25 8.24
N ASN A 23 -3.29 -26.95 7.96
CA ASN A 23 -3.19 -27.90 6.85
C ASN A 23 -4.06 -29.16 7.03
N ARG A 24 -4.64 -29.41 8.19
CA ARG A 24 -5.57 -30.52 8.44
C ARG A 24 -7.04 -30.14 8.32
N GLN A 25 -7.40 -28.86 8.27
CA GLN A 25 -8.80 -28.42 8.21
C GLN A 25 -9.24 -27.77 6.90
N SER A 26 -8.35 -27.40 5.98
CA SER A 26 -8.77 -26.82 4.69
C SER A 26 -7.80 -27.09 3.56
N THR A 27 -7.70 -28.34 3.13
CA THR A 27 -7.34 -28.67 1.75
C THR A 27 -8.60 -28.75 0.90
N ALA A 28 -9.45 -27.73 0.93
CA ALA A 28 -10.21 -27.38 -0.24
C ALA A 28 -9.26 -26.48 -1.05
N ALA A 29 -8.56 -27.06 -2.02
CA ALA A 29 -7.87 -26.30 -3.05
C ALA A 29 -8.90 -25.34 -3.62
N MET A 30 -8.80 -24.04 -3.28
CA MET A 30 -9.53 -22.98 -3.97
C MET A 30 -8.98 -22.98 -5.39
N ALA A 31 -9.57 -23.75 -6.28
CA ALA A 31 -9.32 -23.62 -7.70
C ALA A 31 -9.92 -22.26 -8.10
N PHE A 32 -9.12 -21.21 -8.02
CA PHE A 32 -9.46 -19.90 -8.54
C PHE A 32 -9.38 -19.98 -10.06
N ASP A 33 -10.49 -20.33 -10.69
CA ASP A 33 -10.62 -20.14 -12.13
C ASP A 33 -10.68 -18.64 -12.37
N SER A 34 -9.58 -18.09 -12.90
CA SER A 34 -9.52 -16.69 -13.27
C SER A 34 -10.54 -16.46 -14.38
N GLY A 35 -11.42 -15.47 -14.22
CA GLY A 35 -12.30 -14.99 -15.28
C GLY A 35 -11.54 -14.79 -16.61
N GLN A 36 -12.17 -14.27 -17.64
CA GLN A 36 -11.54 -14.11 -18.96
C GLN A 36 -10.12 -13.53 -18.82
N LYS A 37 -9.13 -14.25 -19.39
CA LYS A 37 -7.72 -13.85 -19.28
C LYS A 37 -7.50 -12.47 -19.91
N SER A 38 -6.94 -11.55 -19.16
CA SER A 38 -6.47 -10.26 -19.68
C SER A 38 -5.38 -10.45 -20.75
N GLY A 39 -5.12 -9.42 -21.54
CA GLY A 39 -3.96 -9.37 -22.42
C GLY A 39 -2.64 -9.57 -21.64
N ALA A 40 -1.55 -9.86 -22.33
CA ALA A 40 -0.23 -10.03 -21.69
C ALA A 40 0.23 -8.77 -20.94
N LYS A 41 -0.04 -7.58 -21.50
CA LYS A 41 0.15 -6.28 -20.87
C LYS A 41 -1.18 -5.83 -20.24
N VAL A 42 -1.15 -5.54 -18.95
CA VAL A 42 -2.31 -5.07 -18.18
C VAL A 42 -2.35 -3.56 -18.14
N ILE A 43 -1.20 -2.91 -17.88
CA ILE A 43 -1.07 -1.45 -17.88
C ILE A 43 0.25 -1.08 -18.56
N GLU A 44 0.24 -0.12 -19.45
CA GLU A 44 1.43 0.50 -20.04
C GLU A 44 1.36 2.01 -19.84
N ALA A 45 2.23 2.54 -18.98
CA ALA A 45 2.39 3.96 -18.70
C ALA A 45 3.71 4.45 -19.28
N LYS A 46 3.69 5.58 -20.02
CA LYS A 46 4.86 6.14 -20.68
C LYS A 46 5.01 7.63 -20.38
N ASN A 47 6.18 7.98 -19.85
CA ASN A 47 6.65 9.34 -19.59
C ASN A 47 5.57 10.17 -18.87
N LEU A 48 5.01 9.62 -17.79
CA LEU A 48 3.97 10.29 -17.04
C LEU A 48 4.57 11.42 -16.20
N ASP A 49 4.01 12.62 -16.38
CA ASP A 49 4.13 13.71 -15.43
C ASP A 49 2.76 13.93 -14.78
N LEU A 50 2.75 14.12 -13.48
CA LEU A 50 1.54 14.34 -12.71
C LEU A 50 1.83 15.27 -11.53
N ALA A 51 1.09 16.35 -11.44
CA ALA A 51 1.16 17.29 -10.32
C ALA A 51 -0.24 17.59 -9.78
N PHE A 52 -0.32 17.96 -8.53
CA PHE A 52 -1.54 18.44 -7.88
C PHE A 52 -1.25 19.79 -7.19
N GLY A 53 -1.61 20.87 -7.87
CA GLY A 53 -1.20 22.22 -7.46
C GLY A 53 0.30 22.39 -7.53
N SER A 54 0.95 22.62 -6.39
CA SER A 54 2.41 22.75 -6.29
C SER A 54 3.13 21.42 -5.99
N LEU A 55 2.38 20.34 -5.75
CA LEU A 55 2.95 19.03 -5.42
C LEU A 55 3.21 18.22 -6.69
N GLU A 56 4.47 18.03 -7.04
CA GLU A 56 4.88 17.07 -8.09
C GLU A 56 4.74 15.64 -7.55
N ILE A 57 3.87 14.83 -8.16
CA ILE A 57 3.60 13.43 -7.78
C ILE A 57 4.45 12.48 -8.61
N LEU A 58 4.56 12.74 -9.92
CA LEU A 58 5.34 11.95 -10.87
C LEU A 58 6.09 12.86 -11.82
N LYS A 59 7.30 12.44 -12.20
CA LYS A 59 8.11 13.11 -13.21
C LYS A 59 8.81 12.08 -14.10
N ASP A 60 8.51 12.11 -15.39
CA ASP A 60 9.04 11.22 -16.43
C ASP A 60 8.95 9.72 -16.02
N PHE A 61 7.82 9.34 -15.42
CA PHE A 61 7.61 7.99 -14.92
C PHE A 61 7.08 7.06 -16.01
N SER A 62 7.71 5.91 -16.16
CA SER A 62 7.27 4.87 -17.12
C SER A 62 7.19 3.52 -16.41
N LEU A 63 6.10 2.78 -16.68
CA LEU A 63 5.82 1.49 -16.06
C LEU A 63 5.11 0.58 -17.06
N THR A 64 5.46 -0.69 -17.05
CA THR A 64 4.68 -1.74 -17.72
C THR A 64 4.32 -2.80 -16.70
N VAL A 65 3.02 -3.01 -16.47
CA VAL A 65 2.49 -4.08 -15.62
C VAL A 65 2.03 -5.21 -16.52
N GLN A 66 2.55 -6.40 -16.27
CA GLN A 66 2.19 -7.60 -17.00
C GLN A 66 1.13 -8.40 -16.24
N ARG A 67 0.51 -9.35 -16.93
CA ARG A 67 -0.43 -10.28 -16.31
C ARG A 67 0.28 -11.10 -15.23
N LYS A 68 -0.35 -11.24 -14.06
CA LYS A 68 0.13 -11.91 -12.85
C LYS A 68 1.19 -11.14 -12.07
N ASP A 69 1.57 -9.93 -12.50
CA ASP A 69 2.42 -9.09 -11.66
C ASP A 69 1.69 -8.71 -10.36
N ARG A 70 2.47 -8.60 -9.29
CA ARG A 70 2.03 -8.14 -7.97
C ARG A 70 2.84 -6.91 -7.63
N VAL A 71 2.23 -5.76 -7.91
CA VAL A 71 2.90 -4.46 -7.83
C VAL A 71 2.50 -3.77 -6.55
N ALA A 72 3.46 -3.57 -5.65
CA ALA A 72 3.31 -2.76 -4.45
C ALA A 72 3.66 -1.30 -4.73
N ILE A 73 2.91 -0.38 -4.16
CA ILE A 73 3.18 1.05 -4.20
C ILE A 73 3.45 1.51 -2.78
N VAL A 74 4.65 2.02 -2.54
CA VAL A 74 5.11 2.46 -1.22
C VAL A 74 5.55 3.92 -1.24
N GLY A 75 5.50 4.58 -0.10
CA GLY A 75 5.91 5.97 0.05
C GLY A 75 5.22 6.65 1.22
N PRO A 76 5.63 7.87 1.60
CA PRO A 76 5.02 8.64 2.69
C PRO A 76 3.52 8.88 2.48
N ASN A 77 2.81 9.20 3.57
CA ASN A 77 1.42 9.62 3.45
C ASN A 77 1.32 10.95 2.69
N GLY A 78 0.33 11.05 1.80
CA GLY A 78 0.13 12.25 0.98
C GLY A 78 1.03 12.36 -0.25
N VAL A 79 1.99 11.45 -0.48
CA VAL A 79 2.90 11.50 -1.65
C VAL A 79 2.21 11.24 -2.99
N GLY A 80 0.94 10.79 -3.00
CA GLY A 80 0.19 10.56 -4.23
C GLY A 80 -0.02 9.09 -4.62
N LYS A 81 0.10 8.14 -3.68
CA LYS A 81 -0.10 6.69 -3.95
C LYS A 81 -1.46 6.40 -4.60
N THR A 82 -2.55 6.87 -3.99
CA THR A 82 -3.92 6.69 -4.51
C THR A 82 -4.12 7.44 -5.83
N THR A 83 -3.48 8.61 -6.00
CA THR A 83 -3.52 9.38 -7.25
C THR A 83 -2.82 8.62 -8.38
N LEU A 84 -1.67 8.00 -8.11
CA LEU A 84 -0.99 7.12 -9.08
C LEU A 84 -1.90 5.97 -9.51
N ILE A 85 -2.57 5.28 -8.56
CA ILE A 85 -3.52 4.21 -8.91
C ILE A 85 -4.61 4.74 -9.83
N LYS A 86 -5.28 5.85 -9.49
CA LYS A 86 -6.33 6.46 -10.31
C LYS A 86 -5.84 6.82 -11.71
N THR A 87 -4.61 7.34 -11.82
CA THR A 87 -4.00 7.66 -13.11
C THR A 87 -3.71 6.39 -13.91
N LEU A 88 -3.18 5.35 -13.30
CA LEU A 88 -2.92 4.06 -13.95
C LEU A 88 -4.22 3.36 -14.42
N LEU A 89 -5.35 3.62 -13.76
CA LEU A 89 -6.67 3.11 -14.15
C LEU A 89 -7.37 3.97 -15.21
N GLY A 90 -6.80 5.13 -15.53
CA GLY A 90 -7.40 6.10 -16.47
C GLY A 90 -8.57 6.90 -15.86
N GLU A 91 -8.77 6.84 -14.54
CA GLU A 91 -9.77 7.65 -13.81
C GLU A 91 -9.33 9.12 -13.68
N GLN A 92 -8.03 9.35 -13.70
CA GLN A 92 -7.41 10.68 -13.69
C GLN A 92 -6.43 10.79 -14.85
N ALA A 93 -6.56 11.85 -15.65
CA ALA A 93 -5.62 12.13 -16.73
C ALA A 93 -4.27 12.62 -16.14
N PRO A 94 -3.12 12.17 -16.65
CA PRO A 94 -1.83 12.76 -16.35
C PRO A 94 -1.68 14.14 -17.03
N ASP A 95 -0.79 14.97 -16.52
CA ASP A 95 -0.47 16.28 -17.14
C ASP A 95 0.28 16.08 -18.46
N SER A 96 1.16 15.08 -18.54
CA SER A 96 1.80 14.64 -19.77
C SER A 96 2.02 13.13 -19.80
N GLY A 97 2.37 12.61 -20.96
CA GLY A 97 2.54 11.18 -21.18
C GLY A 97 1.26 10.46 -21.57
N SER A 98 1.25 9.14 -21.42
CA SER A 98 0.08 8.33 -21.76
C SER A 98 -0.02 7.07 -20.93
N VAL A 99 -1.27 6.69 -20.60
CA VAL A 99 -1.60 5.39 -20.00
C VAL A 99 -2.45 4.59 -20.96
N LYS A 100 -2.11 3.34 -21.15
CA LYS A 100 -2.90 2.38 -21.93
C LYS A 100 -3.24 1.19 -21.06
N LEU A 101 -4.53 0.91 -20.94
CA LEU A 101 -5.04 -0.30 -20.30
C LEU A 101 -5.07 -1.45 -21.30
N GLY A 102 -4.80 -2.65 -20.80
CA GLY A 102 -4.91 -3.88 -21.59
C GLY A 102 -6.34 -4.20 -21.97
N THR A 103 -6.51 -5.21 -22.80
CA THR A 103 -7.83 -5.68 -23.24
C THR A 103 -8.46 -6.63 -22.21
N ASN A 104 -9.78 -6.68 -22.16
CA ASN A 104 -10.59 -7.56 -21.31
C ASN A 104 -10.25 -7.45 -19.81
N LEU A 105 -9.99 -6.25 -19.32
CA LEU A 105 -9.77 -6.02 -17.90
C LEU A 105 -11.10 -6.04 -17.14
N GLN A 106 -11.16 -6.90 -16.13
CA GLN A 106 -12.19 -6.95 -15.09
C GLN A 106 -11.55 -6.49 -13.80
N ILE A 107 -11.83 -5.26 -13.39
CA ILE A 107 -11.17 -4.59 -12.27
C ILE A 107 -12.04 -4.76 -11.03
N ALA A 108 -11.46 -5.28 -9.95
CA ALA A 108 -12.07 -5.29 -8.62
C ALA A 108 -11.23 -4.41 -7.69
N VAL A 109 -11.90 -3.54 -6.93
CA VAL A 109 -11.25 -2.58 -6.03
C VAL A 109 -11.67 -2.86 -4.60
N PHE A 110 -10.69 -3.10 -3.74
CA PHE A 110 -10.89 -3.11 -2.30
C PHE A 110 -10.77 -1.67 -1.80
N ASP A 111 -11.92 -1.07 -1.53
CA ASP A 111 -12.00 0.26 -0.95
C ASP A 111 -12.15 0.14 0.57
N GLN A 112 -11.27 0.80 1.30
CA GLN A 112 -11.31 0.88 2.75
C GLN A 112 -12.58 1.58 3.27
N SER A 113 -13.30 2.31 2.43
CA SER A 113 -14.59 2.90 2.80
C SER A 113 -15.63 1.77 2.97
N ARG A 114 -15.73 1.27 4.18
CA ARG A 114 -16.72 0.27 4.66
C ARG A 114 -18.18 0.72 4.47
N SER A 115 -18.38 1.85 3.83
CA SER A 115 -19.68 2.47 3.53
C SER A 115 -20.57 1.65 2.57
N LYS A 116 -19.99 0.62 1.91
CA LYS A 116 -20.73 -0.25 0.98
C LYS A 116 -21.44 -1.45 1.65
N LEU A 117 -21.30 -1.63 2.97
CA LEU A 117 -22.04 -2.67 3.69
C LEU A 117 -23.31 -2.10 4.29
N ASP A 118 -24.46 -2.68 3.94
CA ASP A 118 -25.69 -2.40 4.69
C ASP A 118 -25.61 -3.10 6.06
N LEU A 119 -25.53 -2.30 7.10
CA LEU A 119 -25.35 -2.77 8.48
C LEU A 119 -26.57 -3.52 9.04
N ASN A 120 -27.74 -3.40 8.39
CA ASN A 120 -28.98 -4.03 8.85
C ASN A 120 -29.17 -5.44 8.26
N LEU A 121 -28.52 -5.76 7.16
CA LEU A 121 -28.56 -7.08 6.56
C LEU A 121 -27.83 -8.10 7.45
N SER A 122 -28.27 -9.36 7.40
CA SER A 122 -27.47 -10.48 7.92
C SER A 122 -26.26 -10.75 7.00
N LEU A 123 -25.26 -11.49 7.50
CA LEU A 123 -24.14 -11.93 6.66
C LEU A 123 -24.63 -12.65 5.41
N TRP A 124 -25.61 -13.52 5.58
CA TRP A 124 -26.26 -14.24 4.50
C TRP A 124 -26.83 -13.28 3.43
N GLU A 125 -27.66 -12.34 3.86
CA GLU A 125 -28.29 -11.36 2.97
C GLU A 125 -27.26 -10.43 2.33
N ALA A 126 -26.19 -10.07 3.04
CA ALA A 126 -25.14 -9.21 2.51
C ALA A 126 -24.44 -9.80 1.26
N LEU A 127 -24.46 -11.12 1.09
CA LEU A 127 -23.95 -11.81 -0.09
C LEU A 127 -25.07 -12.15 -1.08
N THR A 128 -26.20 -12.68 -0.62
CA THR A 128 -27.29 -13.17 -1.50
C THR A 128 -28.13 -12.05 -2.10
N SER A 129 -28.20 -10.88 -1.48
CA SER A 129 -28.91 -9.71 -2.02
C SER A 129 -28.11 -8.90 -3.02
N ASP A 130 -26.81 -9.18 -3.16
CA ASP A 130 -25.98 -8.47 -4.12
C ASP A 130 -26.29 -8.96 -5.54
N PRO A 131 -26.79 -8.09 -6.44
CA PRO A 131 -27.17 -8.50 -7.80
C PRO A 131 -26.01 -9.12 -8.60
N THR A 132 -24.76 -8.77 -8.25
CA THR A 132 -23.57 -9.29 -8.93
C THR A 132 -23.22 -10.72 -8.50
N MET A 133 -23.74 -11.17 -7.34
CA MET A 133 -23.49 -12.49 -6.77
C MET A 133 -24.75 -13.35 -6.70
N ALA A 134 -25.92 -12.80 -6.98
CA ALA A 134 -27.20 -13.53 -6.90
C ALA A 134 -27.28 -14.65 -7.94
N VAL A 135 -27.69 -15.84 -7.52
CA VAL A 135 -28.03 -16.96 -8.40
C VAL A 135 -29.52 -16.98 -8.64
N SER A 136 -29.92 -16.90 -9.88
CA SER A 136 -31.35 -16.92 -10.25
C SER A 136 -32.01 -18.21 -9.78
N GLY A 137 -33.12 -18.06 -9.03
CA GLY A 137 -33.90 -19.21 -8.54
C GLY A 137 -33.32 -19.91 -7.31
N SER A 138 -32.24 -19.44 -6.73
CA SER A 138 -31.65 -19.98 -5.50
C SER A 138 -31.41 -18.89 -4.46
N SER A 139 -31.86 -19.13 -3.22
CA SER A 139 -31.67 -18.22 -2.08
C SER A 139 -30.49 -18.59 -1.19
N ASP A 140 -29.87 -19.74 -1.43
CA ASP A 140 -28.80 -20.32 -0.61
C ASP A 140 -27.46 -20.43 -1.35
N GLN A 141 -27.44 -19.99 -2.61
CA GLN A 141 -26.25 -19.99 -3.46
C GLN A 141 -25.88 -18.57 -3.88
N ILE A 142 -24.60 -18.37 -4.05
CA ILE A 142 -24.02 -17.15 -4.60
C ILE A 142 -23.09 -17.51 -5.76
N MET A 143 -23.00 -16.61 -6.73
CA MET A 143 -22.04 -16.74 -7.81
C MET A 143 -20.66 -16.30 -7.30
N VAL A 144 -19.72 -17.22 -7.34
CA VAL A 144 -18.33 -16.96 -6.98
C VAL A 144 -17.49 -17.20 -8.23
N ARG A 145 -17.02 -16.13 -8.85
CA ARG A 145 -16.21 -16.16 -10.09
C ARG A 145 -16.83 -17.06 -11.18
N GLY A 146 -18.10 -16.84 -11.44
CA GLY A 146 -18.83 -17.60 -12.45
C GLY A 146 -19.27 -19.01 -12.05
N THR A 147 -18.96 -19.46 -10.83
CA THR A 147 -19.37 -20.76 -10.29
C THR A 147 -20.35 -20.60 -9.13
N PRO A 148 -21.50 -21.26 -9.11
CA PRO A 148 -22.42 -21.22 -7.97
C PRO A 148 -21.82 -21.97 -6.77
N LYS A 149 -21.76 -21.33 -5.61
CA LYS A 149 -21.36 -21.91 -4.34
C LYS A 149 -22.42 -21.69 -3.28
N HIS A 150 -22.56 -22.64 -2.36
CA HIS A 150 -23.43 -22.46 -1.20
C HIS A 150 -22.86 -21.38 -0.27
N VAL A 151 -23.68 -20.40 0.11
CA VAL A 151 -23.27 -19.21 0.85
C VAL A 151 -22.58 -19.52 2.19
N VAL A 152 -23.09 -20.53 2.93
CA VAL A 152 -22.48 -20.95 4.21
C VAL A 152 -21.08 -21.53 3.98
N GLY A 153 -20.94 -22.40 2.98
CA GLY A 153 -19.64 -22.98 2.63
C GLY A 153 -18.62 -21.90 2.28
N TYR A 154 -19.05 -20.92 1.49
CA TYR A 154 -18.20 -19.81 1.10
C TYR A 154 -17.81 -18.91 2.27
N LEU A 155 -18.76 -18.53 3.16
CA LEU A 155 -18.45 -17.73 4.34
C LEU A 155 -17.51 -18.44 5.32
N LYS A 156 -17.59 -19.76 5.42
CA LYS A 156 -16.64 -20.56 6.22
C LYS A 156 -15.21 -20.51 5.68
N GLU A 157 -15.03 -20.39 4.35
CA GLU A 157 -13.70 -20.16 3.75
C GLU A 157 -13.09 -18.84 4.27
N PHE A 158 -13.92 -17.86 4.68
CA PHE A 158 -13.53 -16.59 5.27
C PHE A 158 -13.64 -16.56 6.82
N LEU A 159 -13.55 -17.73 7.47
CA LEU A 159 -13.49 -17.90 8.92
C LEU A 159 -14.75 -17.41 9.68
N PHE A 160 -15.91 -17.39 9.04
CA PHE A 160 -17.17 -17.12 9.74
C PHE A 160 -17.77 -18.40 10.32
N ALA A 161 -18.23 -18.32 11.58
CA ALA A 161 -18.89 -19.40 12.28
C ALA A 161 -20.37 -19.54 11.85
N ASP A 162 -20.97 -20.71 12.01
CA ASP A 162 -22.36 -20.96 11.63
C ASP A 162 -23.34 -20.03 12.34
N GLU A 163 -23.09 -19.71 13.59
CA GLU A 163 -23.91 -18.83 14.43
C GLU A 163 -23.96 -17.40 13.90
N GLN A 164 -22.90 -16.98 13.20
CA GLN A 164 -22.80 -15.62 12.66
C GLN A 164 -23.59 -15.43 11.35
N MET A 165 -23.95 -16.50 10.65
CA MET A 165 -24.58 -16.42 9.32
C MET A 165 -25.86 -15.58 9.29
N ARG A 166 -26.64 -15.62 10.38
CA ARG A 166 -27.89 -14.84 10.53
C ARG A 166 -27.72 -13.57 11.38
N ALA A 167 -26.51 -13.33 11.88
CA ALA A 167 -26.24 -12.12 12.65
C ALA A 167 -26.22 -10.90 11.72
N PRO A 168 -26.72 -9.74 12.15
CA PRO A 168 -26.67 -8.52 11.36
C PRO A 168 -25.23 -8.00 11.25
N VAL A 169 -24.87 -7.45 10.09
CA VAL A 169 -23.52 -6.91 9.80
C VAL A 169 -23.08 -5.88 10.83
N ARG A 170 -24.01 -5.13 11.43
CA ARG A 170 -23.70 -4.16 12.50
C ARG A 170 -23.09 -4.80 13.75
N SER A 171 -23.39 -6.08 14.04
CA SER A 171 -22.85 -6.80 15.20
C SER A 171 -21.42 -7.29 15.01
N LEU A 172 -20.90 -7.26 13.78
CA LEU A 172 -19.56 -7.68 13.46
C LEU A 172 -18.52 -6.68 13.99
N SER A 173 -17.40 -7.21 14.46
CA SER A 173 -16.19 -6.45 14.76
C SER A 173 -15.62 -5.77 13.50
N GLY A 174 -14.63 -4.90 13.67
CA GLY A 174 -13.93 -4.26 12.55
C GLY A 174 -13.28 -5.26 11.61
N GLY A 175 -12.54 -6.24 12.15
CA GLY A 175 -11.89 -7.29 11.38
C GLY A 175 -12.88 -8.20 10.66
N GLU A 176 -14.00 -8.60 11.32
CA GLU A 176 -15.04 -9.39 10.66
C GLU A 176 -15.72 -8.65 9.50
N LYS A 177 -15.96 -7.33 9.65
CA LYS A 177 -16.45 -6.51 8.52
C LYS A 177 -15.47 -6.46 7.37
N ALA A 178 -14.18 -6.36 7.65
CA ALA A 178 -13.14 -6.40 6.62
C ALA A 178 -13.09 -7.79 5.94
N ARG A 179 -13.22 -8.89 6.68
CA ARG A 179 -13.34 -10.25 6.11
C ARG A 179 -14.57 -10.40 5.21
N LEU A 180 -15.70 -9.83 5.59
CA LEU A 180 -16.91 -9.85 4.76
C LEU A 180 -16.72 -9.06 3.45
N LEU A 181 -16.07 -7.89 3.51
CA LEU A 181 -15.71 -7.12 2.32
C LEU A 181 -14.75 -7.88 1.44
N LEU A 182 -13.77 -8.56 2.02
CA LEU A 182 -12.84 -9.42 1.30
C LEU A 182 -13.56 -10.58 0.61
N ALA A 183 -14.49 -11.24 1.31
CA ALA A 183 -15.31 -12.30 0.74
C ALA A 183 -16.13 -11.79 -0.46
N ARG A 184 -16.76 -10.62 -0.35
CA ARG A 184 -17.49 -10.00 -1.47
C ARG A 184 -16.58 -9.69 -2.65
N LEU A 185 -15.42 -9.12 -2.40
CA LEU A 185 -14.45 -8.81 -3.44
C LEU A 185 -13.97 -10.06 -4.17
N MET A 186 -13.66 -11.11 -3.41
CA MET A 186 -13.16 -12.38 -3.97
C MET A 186 -14.22 -13.19 -4.69
N ALA A 187 -15.50 -12.94 -4.45
CA ALA A 187 -16.59 -13.54 -5.22
C ALA A 187 -16.72 -12.94 -6.62
N GLN A 188 -16.31 -11.70 -6.82
CA GLN A 188 -16.40 -11.02 -8.11
C GLN A 188 -15.42 -11.61 -9.13
N GLU A 189 -15.85 -11.71 -10.38
CA GLU A 189 -14.95 -12.00 -11.49
C GLU A 189 -13.99 -10.83 -11.69
N SER A 190 -12.71 -11.10 -11.58
CA SER A 190 -11.69 -10.08 -11.77
C SER A 190 -10.39 -10.68 -12.26
N ASN A 191 -9.63 -9.91 -13.05
CA ASN A 191 -8.29 -10.25 -13.49
C ASN A 191 -7.27 -9.14 -13.17
N LEU A 192 -7.75 -8.02 -12.61
CA LEU A 192 -6.97 -6.96 -12.01
C LEU A 192 -7.59 -6.59 -10.66
N LEU A 193 -6.83 -6.81 -9.59
CA LEU A 193 -7.23 -6.51 -8.22
C LEU A 193 -6.47 -5.30 -7.70
N ILE A 194 -7.18 -4.36 -7.12
CA ILE A 194 -6.62 -3.16 -6.51
C ILE A 194 -6.93 -3.16 -5.04
N LEU A 195 -5.88 -3.06 -4.23
CA LEU A 195 -5.95 -3.06 -2.78
C LEU A 195 -5.30 -1.77 -2.26
N ASP A 196 -6.12 -0.87 -1.71
CA ASP A 196 -5.63 0.36 -1.08
C ASP A 196 -5.71 0.22 0.45
N GLU A 197 -4.53 0.07 1.09
CA GLU A 197 -4.34 -0.17 2.52
C GLU A 197 -5.21 -1.32 3.10
N PRO A 198 -5.18 -2.51 2.48
CA PRO A 198 -6.06 -3.60 2.89
C PRO A 198 -5.73 -4.16 4.26
N THR A 199 -4.52 -3.91 4.77
CA THR A 199 -4.01 -4.42 6.05
C THR A 199 -4.47 -3.60 7.25
N ASN A 200 -5.01 -2.39 7.03
CA ASN A 200 -5.50 -1.55 8.11
C ASN A 200 -6.69 -2.22 8.83
N ASP A 201 -6.64 -2.23 10.15
CA ASP A 201 -7.68 -2.79 11.03
C ASP A 201 -7.95 -4.30 10.87
N LEU A 202 -7.05 -5.06 10.18
CA LEU A 202 -7.14 -6.51 10.14
C LEU A 202 -6.49 -7.12 11.39
N ASP A 203 -7.12 -8.16 11.92
CA ASP A 203 -6.48 -9.06 12.86
C ASP A 203 -5.48 -10.00 12.13
N ILE A 204 -4.62 -10.64 12.90
CA ILE A 204 -3.56 -11.50 12.34
C ILE A 204 -4.15 -12.65 11.50
N GLU A 205 -5.29 -13.21 11.92
CA GLU A 205 -5.95 -14.32 11.24
C GLU A 205 -6.51 -13.87 9.88
N THR A 206 -7.09 -12.68 9.82
CA THR A 206 -7.58 -12.08 8.57
C THR A 206 -6.43 -11.68 7.65
N LEU A 207 -5.31 -11.22 8.19
CA LEU A 207 -4.12 -10.90 7.41
C LEU A 207 -3.51 -12.15 6.77
N ASP A 208 -3.39 -13.25 7.52
CA ASP A 208 -2.93 -14.53 7.00
C ASP A 208 -3.88 -15.05 5.90
N LEU A 209 -5.21 -14.97 6.12
CA LEU A 209 -6.21 -15.32 5.11
C LEU A 209 -6.06 -14.46 3.84
N LEU A 210 -5.85 -13.14 3.98
CA LEU A 210 -5.64 -12.26 2.82
C LEU A 210 -4.39 -12.65 2.03
N GLN A 211 -3.31 -13.02 2.71
CA GLN A 211 -2.07 -13.49 2.07
C GLN A 211 -2.31 -14.80 1.29
N ASP A 212 -3.00 -15.77 1.88
CA ASP A 212 -3.33 -17.04 1.24
C ASP A 212 -4.20 -16.83 -0.01
N VAL A 213 -5.26 -16.03 0.12
CA VAL A 213 -6.17 -15.69 -0.98
C VAL A 213 -5.45 -14.97 -2.12
N LEU A 214 -4.54 -14.05 -1.80
CA LEU A 214 -3.71 -13.38 -2.81
C LEU A 214 -2.65 -14.33 -3.38
N GLY A 215 -2.15 -15.28 -2.60
CA GLY A 215 -1.26 -16.35 -3.05
C GLY A 215 -1.85 -17.14 -4.21
N ASP A 216 -3.11 -17.52 -4.07
CA ASP A 216 -3.86 -18.32 -5.03
C ASP A 216 -4.51 -17.52 -6.17
N TYR A 217 -4.48 -16.17 -6.08
CA TYR A 217 -5.09 -15.32 -7.10
C TYR A 217 -4.30 -15.32 -8.41
N ASP A 218 -4.89 -15.79 -9.50
CA ASP A 218 -4.25 -15.93 -10.82
C ASP A 218 -4.25 -14.63 -11.66
N GLY A 219 -4.80 -13.53 -11.13
CA GLY A 219 -4.82 -12.21 -11.75
C GLY A 219 -3.62 -11.33 -11.37
N THR A 220 -3.66 -10.10 -11.85
CA THR A 220 -2.69 -9.04 -11.53
C THR A 220 -3.15 -8.27 -10.29
N VAL A 221 -2.22 -7.89 -9.43
CA VAL A 221 -2.52 -7.15 -8.20
C VAL A 221 -1.75 -5.83 -8.18
N LEU A 222 -2.46 -4.73 -7.93
CA LEU A 222 -1.88 -3.46 -7.52
C LEU A 222 -2.23 -3.24 -6.05
N LEU A 223 -1.23 -3.05 -5.20
CA LEU A 223 -1.48 -2.88 -3.79
C LEU A 223 -0.73 -1.69 -3.20
N VAL A 224 -1.39 -0.96 -2.31
CA VAL A 224 -0.78 0.03 -1.41
C VAL A 224 -0.84 -0.57 -0.02
N SER A 225 0.28 -0.65 0.67
CA SER A 225 0.32 -1.04 2.08
C SER A 225 1.53 -0.44 2.78
N HIS A 226 1.40 -0.26 4.09
CA HIS A 226 2.49 0.10 4.99
C HIS A 226 3.03 -1.11 5.77
N ASP A 227 2.40 -2.26 5.64
CA ASP A 227 2.83 -3.50 6.28
C ASP A 227 3.96 -4.15 5.48
N ARG A 228 5.16 -4.13 6.07
CA ARG A 228 6.39 -4.59 5.42
C ARG A 228 6.41 -6.10 5.22
N ASP A 229 5.95 -6.86 6.21
CA ASP A 229 5.92 -8.31 6.16
C ASP A 229 4.91 -8.80 5.10
N PHE A 230 3.78 -8.10 4.99
CA PHE A 230 2.79 -8.35 3.96
C PHE A 230 3.33 -8.07 2.56
N LEU A 231 4.03 -6.94 2.38
CA LEU A 231 4.67 -6.59 1.11
C LEU A 231 5.72 -7.62 0.67
N ASP A 232 6.55 -8.10 1.60
CA ASP A 232 7.57 -9.12 1.30
C ASP A 232 6.98 -10.47 0.87
N ARG A 233 5.78 -10.79 1.35
CA ARG A 233 5.12 -12.06 0.99
C ARG A 233 4.33 -11.99 -0.31
N VAL A 234 3.80 -10.81 -0.65
CA VAL A 234 2.85 -10.67 -1.76
C VAL A 234 3.48 -10.04 -2.99
N ALA A 235 4.33 -9.01 -2.84
CA ALA A 235 4.80 -8.21 -3.96
C ALA A 235 5.94 -8.89 -4.74
N THR A 236 5.86 -8.83 -6.07
CA THR A 236 6.94 -9.19 -7.00
C THR A 236 7.67 -7.98 -7.54
N THR A 237 7.07 -6.80 -7.41
CA THR A 237 7.62 -5.52 -7.85
C THR A 237 7.16 -4.44 -6.88
N THR A 238 8.08 -3.54 -6.51
CA THR A 238 7.79 -2.41 -5.62
C THR A 238 8.06 -1.09 -6.33
N ILE A 239 7.07 -0.20 -6.34
CA ILE A 239 7.18 1.18 -6.81
C ILE A 239 7.31 2.08 -5.59
N ALA A 240 8.46 2.71 -5.42
CA ALA A 240 8.67 3.67 -4.36
C ALA A 240 8.43 5.09 -4.87
N LEU A 241 7.45 5.77 -4.27
CA LEU A 241 7.20 7.19 -4.48
C LEU A 241 7.95 8.00 -3.43
N GLU A 242 8.71 8.98 -3.90
CA GLU A 242 9.47 9.90 -3.06
C GLU A 242 9.00 11.35 -3.33
N GLU A 243 9.30 12.25 -2.41
CA GLU A 243 8.99 13.67 -2.58
C GLU A 243 9.67 14.24 -3.84
N GLY A 244 9.06 15.25 -4.46
CA GLY A 244 9.57 15.87 -5.69
C GLY A 244 9.31 15.06 -6.96
N GLY A 245 8.28 14.21 -6.98
CA GLY A 245 7.82 13.50 -8.16
C GLY A 245 8.70 12.31 -8.58
N LYS A 246 9.65 11.90 -7.75
CA LYS A 246 10.51 10.76 -8.05
C LYS A 246 9.78 9.46 -7.77
N ALA A 247 9.59 8.63 -8.78
CA ALA A 247 9.06 7.29 -8.68
C ALA A 247 10.06 6.29 -9.26
N THR A 248 10.43 5.29 -8.46
CA THR A 248 11.43 4.30 -8.85
C THR A 248 10.85 2.89 -8.70
N VAL A 249 11.09 2.04 -9.71
CA VAL A 249 10.63 0.64 -9.73
C VAL A 249 11.75 -0.27 -9.27
N TYR A 250 11.44 -1.15 -8.32
CA TYR A 250 12.35 -2.14 -7.75
C TYR A 250 11.77 -3.53 -7.95
N ALA A 251 12.63 -4.52 -8.20
CA ALA A 251 12.20 -5.92 -8.24
C ALA A 251 12.08 -6.46 -6.81
N GLY A 252 11.01 -7.24 -6.55
CA GLY A 252 10.75 -7.87 -5.27
C GLY A 252 9.91 -7.06 -4.29
N GLY A 253 9.87 -7.52 -3.03
CA GLY A 253 9.12 -6.94 -1.94
C GLY A 253 9.81 -5.77 -1.23
N TRP A 254 9.42 -5.54 0.03
CA TRP A 254 9.97 -4.46 0.84
C TRP A 254 11.46 -4.62 1.17
N SER A 255 11.89 -5.83 1.55
CA SER A 255 13.27 -6.12 1.91
C SER A 255 14.20 -5.99 0.70
N ASP A 256 13.74 -6.43 -0.48
CA ASP A 256 14.46 -6.26 -1.74
C ASP A 256 14.60 -4.78 -2.11
N TYR A 257 13.52 -4.00 -1.95
CA TYR A 257 13.55 -2.54 -2.13
C TYR A 257 14.60 -1.88 -1.23
N GLN A 258 14.61 -2.21 0.07
CA GLN A 258 15.57 -1.65 1.03
C GLN A 258 17.02 -1.95 0.64
N THR A 259 17.29 -3.14 0.12
CA THR A 259 18.63 -3.55 -0.32
C THR A 259 19.05 -2.87 -1.62
N GLN A 260 18.12 -2.69 -2.56
CA GLN A 260 18.40 -2.12 -3.88
C GLN A 260 18.47 -0.58 -3.86
N LYS A 261 17.73 0.09 -2.97
CA LYS A 261 17.64 1.55 -2.89
C LYS A 261 19.01 2.24 -2.84
N PRO A 262 19.95 1.89 -1.94
CA PRO A 262 21.27 2.54 -1.87
C PRO A 262 22.07 2.39 -3.15
N ASN A 263 22.00 1.21 -3.80
CA ASN A 263 22.73 0.92 -5.02
C ASN A 263 22.22 1.72 -6.22
N ILE A 264 20.90 1.87 -6.34
CA ILE A 264 20.27 2.63 -7.43
C ILE A 264 20.52 4.13 -7.24
N GLU A 265 20.46 4.66 -6.03
CA GLU A 265 20.79 6.05 -5.75
C GLU A 265 22.24 6.39 -6.12
N GLN A 266 23.20 5.52 -5.80
CA GLN A 266 24.59 5.68 -6.20
C GLN A 266 24.76 5.62 -7.73
N ALA A 267 24.06 4.71 -8.41
CA ALA A 267 24.11 4.59 -9.86
C ALA A 267 23.52 5.81 -10.58
N ILE A 268 22.43 6.37 -10.06
CA ILE A 268 21.80 7.61 -10.59
C ILE A 268 22.74 8.78 -10.40
N THR A 269 23.33 8.95 -9.23
CA THR A 269 24.29 10.01 -8.93
C THR A 269 25.53 9.92 -9.81
N ALA A 270 26.05 8.71 -10.04
CA ALA A 270 27.18 8.48 -10.92
C ALA A 270 26.85 8.81 -12.39
N LYS A 271 25.64 8.45 -12.89
CA LYS A 271 25.18 8.81 -14.24
C LYS A 271 25.01 10.31 -14.43
N GLN A 272 24.47 11.00 -13.42
CA GLN A 272 24.34 12.47 -13.45
C GLN A 272 25.70 13.17 -13.46
N ALA A 273 26.64 12.69 -12.64
CA ALA A 273 28.02 13.19 -12.64
C ALA A 273 28.74 12.92 -13.97
N ALA A 274 28.49 11.77 -14.61
CA ALA A 274 29.05 11.44 -15.93
C ALA A 274 28.46 12.33 -17.03
N LYS A 275 27.12 12.59 -17.01
CA LYS A 275 26.48 13.54 -17.96
C LYS A 275 26.97 14.97 -17.79
N GLN A 276 27.27 15.40 -16.57
CA GLN A 276 27.86 16.73 -16.32
C GLN A 276 29.29 16.81 -16.83
N LYS A 277 30.08 15.71 -16.77
CA LYS A 277 31.45 15.67 -17.33
C LYS A 277 31.47 15.70 -18.86
N THR A 278 30.51 15.05 -19.52
CA THR A 278 30.40 15.06 -21.01
C THR A 278 29.90 16.39 -21.57
N ASN A 279 29.10 17.16 -20.82
CA ASN A 279 28.70 18.52 -21.20
C ASN A 279 29.80 19.57 -20.91
N LYS A 280 30.76 19.29 -20.02
CA LYS A 280 31.89 20.19 -19.76
C LYS A 280 33.01 20.13 -20.84
N SER A 281 32.99 19.14 -21.72
CA SER A 281 34.02 19.04 -22.80
C SER A 281 33.67 19.77 -24.09
N LYS A 282 32.58 20.53 -24.14
CA LYS A 282 32.14 21.33 -25.31
C LYS A 282 31.91 22.82 -25.05
N ALA A 283 32.30 23.33 -23.92
CA ALA A 283 32.26 24.75 -23.65
C ALA A 283 33.48 25.14 -22.81
N ASP A 284 34.57 25.48 -23.50
CA ASP A 284 35.63 26.29 -22.91
C ASP A 284 35.10 27.69 -22.65
N ALA A 285 35.27 28.12 -21.46
CA ALA A 285 35.49 29.45 -20.89
C ALA A 285 34.54 29.75 -19.69
N VAL A 286 35.19 29.62 -18.53
CA VAL A 286 35.08 30.53 -17.37
C VAL A 286 33.69 31.08 -16.99
N VAL A 287 33.17 30.60 -15.86
CA VAL A 287 32.86 31.42 -14.65
C VAL A 287 32.59 30.45 -13.50
N GLN A 288 33.45 30.41 -12.51
CA GLN A 288 33.11 29.91 -11.16
C GLN A 288 32.01 30.82 -10.60
N PRO A 289 30.88 30.31 -10.12
CA PRO A 289 29.99 31.15 -9.34
C PRO A 289 30.69 31.44 -7.99
N ALA A 290 31.28 32.61 -7.91
CA ALA A 290 31.72 33.14 -6.63
C ALA A 290 30.49 33.30 -5.74
N ILE A 291 30.48 32.61 -4.58
CA ILE A 291 29.50 32.81 -3.55
C ILE A 291 29.40 34.32 -3.32
N SER A 292 28.19 34.88 -3.43
CA SER A 292 27.92 36.32 -3.25
C SER A 292 28.40 36.75 -1.89
N PHE A 293 28.84 38.00 -1.79
CA PHE A 293 29.32 38.61 -0.51
C PHE A 293 28.23 38.50 0.57
N THR A 294 26.97 38.60 0.20
CA THR A 294 25.81 38.42 1.08
C THR A 294 25.64 36.98 1.55
N GLU A 295 25.93 35.99 0.73
CA GLU A 295 25.86 34.57 1.11
C GLU A 295 27.04 34.18 2.03
N LYS A 296 28.23 34.70 1.81
CA LYS A 296 29.35 34.54 2.73
C LYS A 296 29.07 35.13 4.11
N TYR A 297 28.53 36.34 4.15
CA TYR A 297 28.17 37.00 5.40
C TYR A 297 27.09 36.24 6.18
N ARG A 298 26.11 35.66 5.44
CA ARG A 298 25.05 34.85 6.05
C ARG A 298 25.58 33.51 6.57
N LEU A 299 26.54 32.91 5.88
CA LEU A 299 27.19 31.66 6.29
C LEU A 299 28.07 31.85 7.54
N GLU A 300 28.70 33.02 7.73
CA GLU A 300 29.44 33.39 8.92
C GLU A 300 28.54 33.70 10.12
N ALA A 301 27.29 34.18 9.88
CA ALA A 301 26.33 34.51 10.94
C ALA A 301 25.55 33.27 11.44
N LEU A 302 25.40 32.24 10.59
CA LEU A 302 24.61 31.02 10.88
C LEU A 302 24.99 30.32 12.21
N PRO A 303 26.27 30.14 12.58
CA PRO A 303 26.63 29.50 13.85
C PRO A 303 26.08 30.24 15.07
N ALA A 304 26.11 31.58 15.05
CA ALA A 304 25.61 32.40 16.16
C ALA A 304 24.08 32.36 16.26
N GLU A 305 23.36 32.32 15.12
CA GLU A 305 21.92 32.15 15.09
C GLU A 305 21.50 30.76 15.60
N ILE A 306 22.25 29.70 15.27
CA ILE A 306 22.01 28.35 15.77
C ILE A 306 22.19 28.30 17.30
N GLU A 307 23.29 28.85 17.82
CA GLU A 307 23.58 28.88 19.25
C GLU A 307 22.49 29.66 20.04
N GLN A 308 21.97 30.75 19.45
CA GLN A 308 20.89 31.52 20.06
C GLN A 308 19.58 30.70 20.10
N ILE A 309 19.21 30.02 19.01
CA ILE A 309 18.00 29.19 18.94
C ILE A 309 18.13 27.99 19.89
N GLU A 310 19.29 27.35 19.98
CA GLU A 310 19.53 26.25 20.93
C GLU A 310 19.38 26.70 22.38
N SER A 311 19.88 27.93 22.70
CA SER A 311 19.72 28.54 24.02
C SER A 311 18.24 28.83 24.33
N GLU A 312 17.49 29.35 23.37
CA GLU A 312 16.04 29.58 23.52
C GLU A 312 15.24 28.28 23.71
N ILE A 313 15.59 27.24 22.96
CA ILE A 313 14.98 25.89 23.12
C ILE A 313 15.25 25.37 24.53
N SER A 314 16.50 25.43 25.01
CA SER A 314 16.85 24.97 26.36
C SER A 314 16.11 25.75 27.46
N GLN A 315 15.94 27.07 27.31
CA GLN A 315 15.16 27.88 28.26
C GLN A 315 13.66 27.52 28.24
N LEU A 316 13.11 27.20 27.07
CA LEU A 316 11.73 26.76 26.93
C LEU A 316 11.52 25.37 27.51
N GLU A 317 12.47 24.44 27.30
CA GLU A 317 12.44 23.11 27.90
C GLU A 317 12.52 23.16 29.45
N ASP A 318 13.41 23.96 29.98
CA ASP A 318 13.52 24.18 31.42
C ASP A 318 12.25 24.81 32.00
N PHE A 319 11.64 25.75 31.28
CA PHE A 319 10.39 26.36 31.65
C PHE A 319 9.23 25.36 31.62
N LEU A 320 9.14 24.53 30.58
CA LEU A 320 8.12 23.49 30.44
C LEU A 320 8.26 22.33 31.45
N GLY A 321 9.49 22.07 31.91
CA GLY A 321 9.81 21.07 32.95
C GLY A 321 9.38 21.41 34.37
N GLN A 322 8.92 22.63 34.66
CA GLN A 322 8.52 23.04 36.00
C GLN A 322 7.20 22.42 36.46
N PRO A 323 7.13 21.76 37.63
CA PRO A 323 5.98 20.94 38.05
C PRO A 323 4.67 21.72 38.28
N ASN A 324 4.71 23.07 38.35
CA ASN A 324 3.51 23.90 38.63
C ASN A 324 3.09 24.80 37.45
N MET A 325 3.59 24.55 36.27
CA MET A 325 3.39 25.41 35.11
C MET A 325 1.93 25.49 34.63
N PHE A 326 1.18 24.39 34.75
CA PHE A 326 -0.21 24.34 34.35
C PHE A 326 -1.16 25.14 35.26
N THR A 327 -0.75 25.42 36.49
CA THR A 327 -1.57 26.16 37.46
C THR A 327 -1.29 27.64 37.45
N ASP A 328 -0.03 28.06 37.30
CA ASP A 328 0.37 29.43 37.55
C ASP A 328 0.58 30.27 36.28
N HIS A 329 0.79 29.66 35.11
CA HIS A 329 1.15 30.35 33.86
C HIS A 329 0.45 29.86 32.60
N LEU A 330 -0.87 29.56 32.65
CA LEU A 330 -1.65 29.03 31.55
C LEU A 330 -1.54 29.80 30.22
N ILE A 331 -1.42 31.14 30.28
CA ILE A 331 -1.32 32.02 29.11
C ILE A 331 0.06 31.93 28.44
N LYS A 332 1.11 31.70 29.23
CA LYS A 332 2.49 31.56 28.70
C LYS A 332 2.72 30.17 28.11
N PHE A 333 2.07 29.14 28.67
CA PHE A 333 2.11 27.78 28.15
C PHE A 333 1.47 27.64 26.75
N GLN A 334 0.43 28.43 26.44
CA GLN A 334 -0.20 28.42 25.12
C GLN A 334 0.63 29.13 24.03
N LYS A 335 1.69 29.86 24.41
CA LYS A 335 2.56 30.59 23.48
C LYS A 335 3.95 29.97 23.31
N ALA A 336 4.36 29.04 24.17
CA ALA A 336 5.58 28.26 24.08
C ALA A 336 5.35 26.96 23.28
#